data_63864399de55a4f186b43c36b2dd0334
#
_entry.id   63864399de55a4f186b43c36b2dd0334
#
_cell.length_a   1.000
_cell.length_b   1.000
_cell.length_c   1.000
_cell.angle_alpha   90.00
_cell.angle_beta   90.00
_cell.angle_gamma   90.00
#
_symmetry.space_group_name_H-M   'P 1'
#
loop_
_entity.id
_entity.type
_entity.pdbx_description
1 polymer ?
#
loop_
_entity_poly.entity_id
_entity_poly.type
_entity_poly.pdbx_seq_one_letter_code
_entity_poly.pdbx_strand_id
1 'polypeptide(L)'
;MDEPLKILLCEDEENLGTILQELLQSKKFAVTLCTDGEQGWEAFKSAKYDLCLLDIMMPKRDGLTLAKDIRSLSGDVPIIFLTAHGMRENILEGFRSGADDYITKPFSMEELLLRIEAILRRTTKHEGEKEPQRVYQLGRYVFNTTTQTLALGESSRRLTTKECELLSLLCLFANQTLERSHALNVIWGVSEPTGTHDSTFTQRSMDVYVTKLRRMLDGDPRVEIKNVHGKGYKLVIPVES
;
A
#
# COMPACT_ATOMS: atom_id res chain seq x y z
N MET A 1 2.59 16.88 23.34
CA MET A 1 1.81 15.62 23.28
C MET A 1 1.46 15.44 21.84
N ASP A 2 1.95 14.38 21.21
CA ASP A 2 1.64 14.10 19.82
C ASP A 2 0.13 13.83 19.68
N GLU A 3 -0.49 14.42 18.66
CA GLU A 3 -1.90 14.14 18.36
C GLU A 3 -2.06 12.65 18.06
N PRO A 4 -3.15 12.00 18.51
CA PRO A 4 -3.39 10.60 18.21
C PRO A 4 -3.59 10.42 16.69
N LEU A 5 -2.98 9.37 16.13
CA LEU A 5 -3.16 8.99 14.73
C LEU A 5 -4.63 8.66 14.46
N LYS A 6 -5.15 9.16 13.35
CA LYS A 6 -6.58 9.10 12.98
C LYS A 6 -6.83 7.98 11.99
N ILE A 7 -7.74 7.09 12.34
CA ILE A 7 -8.15 5.95 11.50
C ILE A 7 -9.60 6.14 11.05
N LEU A 8 -9.83 6.07 9.74
CA LEU A 8 -11.16 5.89 9.17
C LEU A 8 -11.45 4.39 9.09
N LEU A 9 -12.46 3.93 9.81
CA LEU A 9 -12.92 2.54 9.80
C LEU A 9 -14.30 2.47 9.14
N CYS A 10 -14.42 1.77 8.02
CA CYS A 10 -15.68 1.53 7.34
C CYS A 10 -15.99 0.02 7.40
N GLU A 11 -17.05 -0.34 8.13
CA GLU A 11 -17.47 -1.72 8.39
C GLU A 11 -18.98 -1.73 8.60
N ASP A 12 -19.72 -2.50 7.79
CA ASP A 12 -21.19 -2.53 7.84
C ASP A 12 -21.74 -3.52 8.88
N GLU A 13 -20.92 -4.45 9.33
CA GLU A 13 -21.25 -5.36 10.44
C GLU A 13 -21.07 -4.62 11.78
N GLU A 14 -22.17 -4.13 12.37
CA GLU A 14 -22.16 -3.28 13.59
C GLU A 14 -21.34 -3.88 14.75
N ASN A 15 -21.46 -5.20 14.98
CA ASN A 15 -20.73 -5.87 16.07
C ASN A 15 -19.21 -5.84 15.82
N LEU A 16 -18.78 -6.17 14.60
CA LEU A 16 -17.37 -6.17 14.25
C LEU A 16 -16.81 -4.75 14.26
N GLY A 17 -17.54 -3.79 13.68
CA GLY A 17 -17.16 -2.39 13.65
C GLY A 17 -16.96 -1.81 15.06
N THR A 18 -17.87 -2.10 15.99
CA THR A 18 -17.75 -1.65 17.38
C THR A 18 -16.54 -2.28 18.08
N ILE A 19 -16.33 -3.59 17.94
CA ILE A 19 -15.19 -4.29 18.55
C ILE A 19 -13.86 -3.72 18.00
N LEU A 20 -13.77 -3.49 16.69
CA LEU A 20 -12.58 -2.92 16.08
C LEU A 20 -12.33 -1.48 16.54
N GLN A 21 -13.38 -0.68 16.65
CA GLN A 21 -13.29 0.69 17.16
C GLN A 21 -12.77 0.72 18.60
N GLU A 22 -13.35 -0.07 19.48
CA GLU A 22 -12.92 -0.16 20.90
C GLU A 22 -11.46 -0.64 21.01
N LEU A 23 -11.09 -1.67 20.27
CA LEU A 23 -9.72 -2.18 20.22
C LEU A 23 -8.72 -1.08 19.81
N LEU A 24 -8.99 -0.40 18.70
CA LEU A 24 -8.10 0.61 18.18
C LEU A 24 -8.02 1.83 19.09
N GLN A 25 -9.14 2.23 19.71
CA GLN A 25 -9.16 3.31 20.71
C GLN A 25 -8.35 2.92 21.95
N SER A 26 -8.41 1.66 22.40
CA SER A 26 -7.57 1.17 23.49
C SER A 26 -6.07 1.27 23.22
N LYS A 27 -5.69 1.28 21.93
CA LYS A 27 -4.32 1.49 21.42
C LYS A 27 -3.99 2.96 21.15
N LYS A 28 -4.85 3.88 21.60
CA LYS A 28 -4.70 5.35 21.49
C LYS A 28 -4.85 5.90 20.06
N PHE A 29 -5.49 5.19 19.16
CA PHE A 29 -5.89 5.73 17.86
C PHE A 29 -7.19 6.55 18.01
N ALA A 30 -7.32 7.62 17.24
CA ALA A 30 -8.59 8.32 17.07
C ALA A 30 -9.35 7.66 15.91
N VAL A 31 -10.48 7.01 16.19
CA VAL A 31 -11.21 6.20 15.22
C VAL A 31 -12.56 6.82 14.86
N THR A 32 -12.79 7.03 13.58
CA THR A 32 -14.10 7.35 13.02
C THR A 32 -14.68 6.09 12.40
N LEU A 33 -15.75 5.55 12.99
CA LEU A 33 -16.48 4.39 12.47
C LEU A 33 -17.60 4.87 11.54
N CYS A 34 -17.68 4.27 10.35
CA CYS A 34 -18.73 4.44 9.37
C CYS A 34 -19.33 3.07 9.03
N THR A 35 -20.66 2.98 8.91
CA THR A 35 -21.37 1.73 8.65
C THR A 35 -21.72 1.52 7.17
N ASP A 36 -21.32 2.44 6.30
CA ASP A 36 -21.44 2.32 4.85
C ASP A 36 -20.39 3.19 4.14
N GLY A 37 -20.18 2.92 2.87
CA GLY A 37 -19.15 3.62 2.09
C GLY A 37 -19.50 5.09 1.77
N GLU A 38 -20.76 5.49 1.83
CA GLU A 38 -21.16 6.90 1.64
C GLU A 38 -20.79 7.73 2.87
N GLN A 39 -21.08 7.21 4.08
CA GLN A 39 -20.62 7.83 5.33
C GLN A 39 -19.09 7.91 5.35
N GLY A 40 -18.38 6.83 4.91
CA GLY A 40 -16.94 6.80 4.79
C GLY A 40 -16.40 7.91 3.89
N TRP A 41 -17.05 8.13 2.74
CA TRP A 41 -16.68 9.20 1.82
C TRP A 41 -16.87 10.59 2.40
N GLU A 42 -18.03 10.86 3.04
CA GLU A 42 -18.29 12.14 3.69
C GLU A 42 -17.32 12.41 4.84
N ALA A 43 -17.02 11.39 5.65
CA ALA A 43 -16.03 11.49 6.72
C ALA A 43 -14.64 11.81 6.17
N PHE A 44 -14.22 11.12 5.09
CA PHE A 44 -12.91 11.34 4.48
C PHE A 44 -12.74 12.76 3.92
N LYS A 45 -13.80 13.33 3.33
CA LYS A 45 -13.77 14.72 2.84
C LYS A 45 -13.70 15.77 3.96
N SER A 46 -14.22 15.44 5.15
CA SER A 46 -14.36 16.37 6.27
C SER A 46 -13.13 16.42 7.18
N ALA A 47 -12.25 15.41 7.15
CA ALA A 47 -11.10 15.33 8.03
C ALA A 47 -9.90 14.65 7.33
N LYS A 48 -8.70 14.80 7.93
CA LYS A 48 -7.50 14.05 7.51
C LYS A 48 -7.40 12.77 8.34
N TYR A 49 -7.00 11.70 7.67
CA TYR A 49 -6.76 10.40 8.28
C TYR A 49 -5.35 9.90 7.95
N ASP A 50 -4.78 9.15 8.89
CA ASP A 50 -3.44 8.55 8.76
C ASP A 50 -3.53 7.12 8.19
N LEU A 51 -4.72 6.50 8.27
CA LEU A 51 -5.01 5.16 7.75
C LEU A 51 -6.51 5.01 7.48
N CYS A 52 -6.86 4.28 6.42
CA CYS A 52 -8.22 3.82 6.15
C CYS A 52 -8.28 2.29 6.26
N LEU A 53 -9.22 1.77 7.07
CA LEU A 53 -9.62 0.36 7.13
C LEU A 53 -10.99 0.26 6.47
N LEU A 54 -11.09 -0.46 5.36
CA LEU A 54 -12.29 -0.47 4.54
C LEU A 54 -12.77 -1.92 4.32
N ASP A 55 -13.98 -2.25 4.74
CA ASP A 55 -14.60 -3.46 4.21
C ASP A 55 -14.87 -3.29 2.71
N ILE A 56 -14.65 -4.35 1.95
CA ILE A 56 -14.95 -4.35 0.52
C ILE A 56 -16.46 -4.36 0.28
N MET A 57 -17.19 -5.15 1.08
CA MET A 57 -18.63 -5.36 0.87
C MET A 57 -19.42 -4.47 1.81
N MET A 58 -19.75 -3.27 1.36
CA MET A 58 -20.58 -2.32 2.12
C MET A 58 -21.76 -1.85 1.31
N PRO A 59 -22.90 -1.50 1.96
CA PRO A 59 -24.05 -0.89 1.29
C PRO A 59 -23.74 0.51 0.79
N LYS A 60 -24.55 0.99 -0.14
CA LYS A 60 -24.53 2.30 -0.81
C LYS A 60 -23.30 2.54 -1.69
N ARG A 61 -22.10 2.36 -1.15
CA ARG A 61 -20.80 2.48 -1.85
C ARG A 61 -19.89 1.38 -1.34
N ASP A 62 -19.45 0.50 -2.22
CA ASP A 62 -18.50 -0.55 -1.87
C ASP A 62 -17.09 0.01 -1.56
N GLY A 63 -16.30 -0.77 -0.80
CA GLY A 63 -14.97 -0.33 -0.36
C GLY A 63 -13.98 -0.10 -1.50
N LEU A 64 -14.11 -0.81 -2.63
CA LEU A 64 -13.23 -0.62 -3.79
C LEU A 64 -13.49 0.72 -4.49
N THR A 65 -14.76 1.08 -4.62
CA THR A 65 -15.19 2.37 -5.15
C THR A 65 -14.75 3.50 -4.22
N LEU A 66 -14.98 3.35 -2.91
CA LEU A 66 -14.53 4.30 -1.90
C LEU A 66 -13.00 4.51 -1.96
N ALA A 67 -12.23 3.44 -2.08
CA ALA A 67 -10.77 3.54 -2.18
C ALA A 67 -10.32 4.27 -3.46
N LYS A 68 -10.98 4.06 -4.60
CA LYS A 68 -10.70 4.81 -5.85
C LYS A 68 -10.95 6.30 -5.66
N ASP A 69 -12.05 6.66 -5.01
CA ASP A 69 -12.40 8.05 -4.72
C ASP A 69 -11.41 8.69 -3.75
N ILE A 70 -11.04 8.00 -2.67
CA ILE A 70 -10.01 8.42 -1.73
C ILE A 70 -8.68 8.66 -2.47
N ARG A 71 -8.26 7.75 -3.35
CA ARG A 71 -7.04 7.88 -4.13
C ARG A 71 -7.06 9.06 -5.10
N SER A 72 -8.21 9.43 -5.60
CA SER A 72 -8.35 10.61 -6.47
C SER A 72 -8.13 11.93 -5.71
N LEU A 73 -8.47 11.96 -4.41
CA LEU A 73 -8.35 13.12 -3.55
C LEU A 73 -7.01 13.16 -2.80
N SER A 74 -6.55 12.00 -2.32
CA SER A 74 -5.32 11.82 -1.54
C SER A 74 -4.61 10.54 -1.98
N GLY A 75 -3.49 10.69 -2.70
CA GLY A 75 -2.76 9.55 -3.28
C GLY A 75 -2.01 8.69 -2.26
N ASP A 76 -1.80 9.19 -1.06
CA ASP A 76 -0.79 8.71 -0.10
C ASP A 76 -1.33 8.15 1.22
N VAL A 77 -2.61 8.38 1.57
CA VAL A 77 -3.16 7.79 2.79
C VAL A 77 -3.18 6.25 2.66
N PRO A 78 -2.60 5.50 3.60
CA PRO A 78 -2.63 4.04 3.52
C PRO A 78 -4.05 3.49 3.59
N ILE A 79 -4.31 2.44 2.80
CA ILE A 79 -5.59 1.73 2.78
C ILE A 79 -5.35 0.25 3.04
N ILE A 80 -6.00 -0.30 4.07
CA ILE A 80 -6.11 -1.73 4.32
C ILE A 80 -7.55 -2.15 4.02
N PHE A 81 -7.73 -3.16 3.17
CA PHE A 81 -9.04 -3.76 3.00
C PHE A 81 -9.29 -4.90 3.99
N LEU A 82 -10.49 -4.93 4.53
CA LEU A 82 -11.06 -6.09 5.20
C LEU A 82 -11.92 -6.84 4.18
N THR A 83 -11.70 -8.14 3.97
CA THR A 83 -12.38 -8.87 2.89
C THR A 83 -12.83 -10.27 3.34
N ALA A 84 -13.97 -10.72 2.85
CA ALA A 84 -14.44 -12.08 3.08
C ALA A 84 -13.59 -13.11 2.33
N HIS A 85 -13.46 -14.32 2.91
CA HIS A 85 -12.78 -15.44 2.28
C HIS A 85 -13.44 -15.83 0.95
N GLY A 86 -12.65 -15.99 -0.11
CA GLY A 86 -13.14 -16.44 -1.43
C GLY A 86 -13.26 -15.35 -2.50
N MET A 87 -13.14 -14.06 -2.19
CA MET A 87 -13.29 -12.97 -3.16
C MET A 87 -11.99 -12.63 -3.91
N ARG A 88 -11.37 -13.62 -4.55
CA ARG A 88 -10.06 -13.49 -5.23
C ARG A 88 -10.04 -12.45 -6.36
N GLU A 89 -11.14 -12.26 -7.08
CA GLU A 89 -11.22 -11.29 -8.18
C GLU A 89 -11.29 -9.86 -7.67
N ASN A 90 -12.04 -9.61 -6.60
CA ASN A 90 -12.15 -8.31 -5.96
C ASN A 90 -10.82 -7.84 -5.35
N ILE A 91 -9.99 -8.77 -4.90
CA ILE A 91 -8.67 -8.50 -4.33
C ILE A 91 -7.69 -7.98 -5.40
N LEU A 92 -7.68 -8.58 -6.60
CA LEU A 92 -6.86 -8.08 -7.72
C LEU A 92 -7.32 -6.68 -8.16
N GLU A 93 -8.62 -6.42 -8.12
CA GLU A 93 -9.17 -5.10 -8.41
C GLU A 93 -8.82 -4.08 -7.32
N GLY A 94 -8.85 -4.49 -6.06
CA GLY A 94 -8.46 -3.65 -4.94
C GLY A 94 -6.98 -3.25 -4.97
N PHE A 95 -6.06 -4.18 -5.28
CA PHE A 95 -4.66 -3.80 -5.50
C PHE A 95 -4.49 -2.85 -6.70
N ARG A 96 -5.31 -3.00 -7.74
CA ARG A 96 -5.37 -2.03 -8.85
C ARG A 96 -5.87 -0.66 -8.38
N SER A 97 -6.72 -0.59 -7.36
CA SER A 97 -7.19 0.66 -6.76
C SER A 97 -6.18 1.35 -5.85
N GLY A 98 -5.02 0.71 -5.55
CA GLY A 98 -3.94 1.32 -4.77
C GLY A 98 -3.97 1.01 -3.27
N ALA A 99 -4.58 -0.09 -2.85
CA ALA A 99 -4.50 -0.55 -1.46
C ALA A 99 -3.08 -0.92 -1.03
N ASP A 100 -2.77 -0.70 0.22
CA ASP A 100 -1.46 -1.00 0.81
C ASP A 100 -1.41 -2.40 1.41
N ASP A 101 -2.54 -2.93 1.91
CA ASP A 101 -2.65 -4.29 2.43
C ASP A 101 -4.09 -4.82 2.39
N TYR A 102 -4.24 -6.11 2.68
CA TYR A 102 -5.52 -6.84 2.78
C TYR A 102 -5.50 -7.78 3.96
N ILE A 103 -6.63 -7.86 4.64
CA ILE A 103 -6.86 -8.81 5.73
C ILE A 103 -8.13 -9.60 5.43
N THR A 104 -8.01 -10.92 5.40
CA THR A 104 -9.14 -11.81 5.10
C THR A 104 -9.89 -12.16 6.37
N LYS A 105 -11.20 -11.94 6.39
CA LYS A 105 -12.10 -12.38 7.46
C LYS A 105 -12.29 -13.91 7.41
N PRO A 106 -12.26 -14.65 8.55
CA PRO A 106 -11.95 -14.16 9.90
C PRO A 106 -10.45 -13.93 10.12
N PHE A 107 -10.10 -12.89 10.84
CA PHE A 107 -8.72 -12.56 11.21
C PHE A 107 -8.58 -12.41 12.74
N SER A 108 -7.35 -12.50 13.22
CA SER A 108 -7.07 -12.21 14.62
C SER A 108 -6.88 -10.70 14.84
N MET A 109 -7.29 -10.21 16.03
CA MET A 109 -7.08 -8.81 16.42
C MET A 109 -5.60 -8.45 16.49
N GLU A 110 -4.75 -9.41 16.85
CA GLU A 110 -3.30 -9.27 16.90
C GLU A 110 -2.71 -9.08 15.49
N GLU A 111 -3.17 -9.87 14.52
CA GLU A 111 -2.75 -9.73 13.11
C GLU A 111 -3.11 -8.34 12.56
N LEU A 112 -4.35 -7.88 12.79
CA LEU A 112 -4.78 -6.54 12.36
C LEU A 112 -3.88 -5.45 12.95
N LEU A 113 -3.61 -5.49 14.27
CA LEU A 113 -2.76 -4.51 14.94
C LEU A 113 -1.33 -4.51 14.38
N LEU A 114 -0.72 -5.68 14.19
CA LEU A 114 0.63 -5.79 13.64
C LEU A 114 0.73 -5.18 12.23
N ARG A 115 -0.28 -5.38 11.39
CA ARG A 115 -0.33 -4.80 10.04
C ARG A 115 -0.52 -3.29 10.08
N ILE A 116 -1.42 -2.78 10.92
CA ILE A 116 -1.62 -1.34 11.14
C ILE A 116 -0.31 -0.69 11.61
N GLU A 117 0.32 -1.23 12.65
CA GLU A 117 1.58 -0.71 13.18
C GLU A 117 2.71 -0.74 12.14
N ALA A 118 2.80 -1.81 11.35
CA ALA A 118 3.79 -1.91 10.29
C ALA A 118 3.60 -0.82 9.22
N ILE A 119 2.37 -0.51 8.84
CA ILE A 119 2.04 0.52 7.87
C ILE A 119 2.29 1.91 8.46
N LEU A 120 1.75 2.21 9.64
CA LEU A 120 1.88 3.51 10.29
C LEU A 120 3.34 3.83 10.67
N ARG A 121 4.12 2.86 11.12
CA ARG A 121 5.55 3.06 11.39
C ARG A 121 6.31 3.53 10.16
N ARG A 122 5.89 3.15 8.98
CA ARG A 122 6.51 3.57 7.71
C ARG A 122 6.10 4.99 7.33
N THR A 123 4.85 5.37 7.61
CA THR A 123 4.36 6.73 7.36
C THR A 123 4.87 7.74 8.38
N THR A 124 4.97 7.36 9.67
CA THR A 124 5.48 8.24 10.75
C THR A 124 7.00 8.37 10.80
N LYS A 125 7.77 7.37 10.31
CA LYS A 125 9.22 7.50 10.18
C LYS A 125 9.68 8.59 9.20
N HIS A 126 8.76 9.12 8.36
CA HIS A 126 9.09 10.25 7.49
C HIS A 126 9.14 11.61 8.19
N GLU A 127 8.65 11.75 9.44
CA GLU A 127 8.69 13.04 10.15
C GLU A 127 9.85 13.22 11.14
N GLY A 128 10.61 12.20 11.49
CA GLY A 128 11.62 12.27 12.57
C GLY A 128 13.06 11.93 12.22
N GLU A 129 13.30 11.06 11.29
CA GLU A 129 14.64 10.76 10.78
C GLU A 129 14.74 11.30 9.35
N LYS A 130 15.49 12.36 9.14
CA LYS A 130 15.94 12.80 7.82
C LYS A 130 16.80 11.68 7.23
N GLU A 131 16.18 10.64 6.70
CA GLU A 131 16.88 9.81 5.73
C GLU A 131 17.37 10.76 4.61
N PRO A 132 18.63 10.62 4.17
CA PRO A 132 19.13 11.46 3.10
C PRO A 132 18.18 11.35 1.92
N GLN A 133 17.71 12.51 1.46
CA GLN A 133 16.80 12.64 0.33
C GLN A 133 17.36 11.85 -0.84
N ARG A 134 16.83 10.65 -1.08
CA ARG A 134 17.33 9.78 -2.15
C ARG A 134 16.57 10.11 -3.41
N VAL A 135 17.27 10.77 -4.31
CA VAL A 135 16.81 10.99 -5.67
C VAL A 135 17.53 9.99 -6.57
N TYR A 136 16.78 9.16 -7.25
CA TYR A 136 17.32 8.19 -8.19
C TYR A 136 17.09 8.69 -9.63
N GLN A 137 18.17 8.66 -10.42
CA GLN A 137 18.08 8.87 -11.86
C GLN A 137 17.87 7.51 -12.54
N LEU A 138 16.69 7.31 -13.14
CA LEU A 138 16.33 6.07 -13.84
C LEU A 138 16.20 6.39 -15.33
N GLY A 139 17.30 6.39 -16.06
CA GLY A 139 17.32 6.89 -17.43
C GLY A 139 16.84 8.34 -17.50
N ARG A 140 15.69 8.58 -18.15
CA ARG A 140 15.06 9.91 -18.23
C ARG A 140 14.16 10.23 -17.03
N TYR A 141 13.88 9.25 -16.18
CA TYR A 141 13.04 9.46 -15.00
C TYR A 141 13.86 9.97 -13.82
N VAL A 142 13.23 10.84 -13.03
CA VAL A 142 13.72 11.27 -11.71
C VAL A 142 12.74 10.73 -10.67
N PHE A 143 13.20 9.84 -9.82
CA PHE A 143 12.42 9.28 -8.72
C PHE A 143 12.89 9.88 -7.39
N ASN A 144 12.00 10.58 -6.71
CA ASN A 144 12.26 11.17 -5.39
C ASN A 144 11.46 10.40 -4.33
N THR A 145 12.17 9.73 -3.42
CA THR A 145 11.56 8.89 -2.39
C THR A 145 10.89 9.70 -1.28
N THR A 146 11.36 10.89 -0.99
CA THR A 146 10.82 11.76 0.07
C THR A 146 9.47 12.35 -0.34
N THR A 147 9.37 12.82 -1.58
CA THR A 147 8.10 13.36 -2.11
C THR A 147 7.22 12.28 -2.74
N GLN A 148 7.73 11.05 -2.80
CA GLN A 148 7.10 9.90 -3.46
C GLN A 148 6.68 10.20 -4.90
N THR A 149 7.54 10.88 -5.64
CA THR A 149 7.23 11.31 -7.02
C THR A 149 8.14 10.64 -8.03
N LEU A 150 7.54 10.28 -9.17
CA LEU A 150 8.23 9.82 -10.37
C LEU A 150 7.97 10.84 -11.48
N ALA A 151 9.02 11.51 -11.93
CA ALA A 151 8.95 12.54 -12.95
C ALA A 151 9.64 12.11 -14.25
N LEU A 152 9.09 12.52 -15.40
CA LEU A 152 9.67 12.39 -16.73
C LEU A 152 9.53 13.74 -17.46
N GLY A 153 10.61 14.51 -17.56
CA GLY A 153 10.55 15.88 -18.02
C GLY A 153 9.65 16.74 -17.12
N GLU A 154 8.68 17.43 -17.72
CA GLU A 154 7.72 18.27 -16.98
C GLU A 154 6.56 17.47 -16.35
N SER A 155 6.38 16.22 -16.77
CA SER A 155 5.32 15.35 -16.21
C SER A 155 5.79 14.70 -14.91
N SER A 156 5.02 14.85 -13.86
CA SER A 156 5.28 14.22 -12.57
C SER A 156 4.01 13.50 -12.08
N ARG A 157 4.21 12.33 -11.49
CA ARG A 157 3.13 11.59 -10.81
C ARG A 157 3.55 11.18 -9.42
N ARG A 158 2.59 11.20 -8.51
CA ARG A 158 2.77 10.69 -7.16
C ARG A 158 2.57 9.18 -7.13
N LEU A 159 3.42 8.51 -6.36
CA LEU A 159 3.35 7.07 -6.11
C LEU A 159 2.62 6.82 -4.79
N THR A 160 1.92 5.70 -4.70
CA THR A 160 1.45 5.19 -3.41
C THR A 160 2.64 4.70 -2.59
N THR A 161 2.44 4.54 -1.28
CA THR A 161 3.51 4.07 -0.36
C THR A 161 4.14 2.77 -0.85
N LYS A 162 3.33 1.78 -1.24
CA LYS A 162 3.84 0.48 -1.73
C LYS A 162 4.56 0.55 -3.09
N GLU A 163 4.09 1.40 -3.99
CA GLU A 163 4.76 1.66 -5.27
C GLU A 163 6.13 2.31 -5.02
N CYS A 164 6.19 3.28 -4.10
CA CYS A 164 7.41 3.96 -3.71
C CYS A 164 8.40 2.98 -3.04
N GLU A 165 7.95 2.19 -2.07
CA GLU A 165 8.78 1.19 -1.38
C GLU A 165 9.37 0.16 -2.37
N LEU A 166 8.53 -0.39 -3.25
CA LEU A 166 8.98 -1.37 -4.23
C LEU A 166 9.96 -0.77 -5.25
N LEU A 167 9.67 0.43 -5.76
CA LEU A 167 10.58 1.11 -6.68
C LEU A 167 11.90 1.48 -5.99
N SER A 168 11.87 1.94 -4.73
CA SER A 168 13.07 2.23 -3.93
C SER A 168 13.93 0.98 -3.77
N LEU A 169 13.31 -0.15 -3.44
CA LEU A 169 14.03 -1.41 -3.28
C LEU A 169 14.62 -1.90 -4.60
N LEU A 170 13.88 -1.77 -5.71
CA LEU A 170 14.39 -2.07 -7.04
C LEU A 170 15.57 -1.17 -7.44
N CYS A 171 15.56 0.11 -7.03
CA CYS A 171 16.68 1.03 -7.26
C CYS A 171 17.94 0.64 -6.48
N LEU A 172 17.78 0.21 -5.21
CA LEU A 172 18.89 -0.29 -4.40
C LEU A 172 19.58 -1.52 -5.03
N PHE A 173 18.80 -2.35 -5.73
CA PHE A 173 19.27 -3.51 -6.48
C PHE A 173 19.33 -3.25 -7.99
N ALA A 174 19.52 -1.98 -8.41
CA ALA A 174 19.58 -1.64 -9.84
C ALA A 174 20.61 -2.51 -10.58
N ASN A 175 20.21 -3.03 -11.73
CA ASN A 175 20.98 -3.95 -12.54
C ASN A 175 21.36 -5.29 -11.87
N GLN A 176 20.79 -5.59 -10.69
CA GLN A 176 20.92 -6.87 -9.98
C GLN A 176 19.55 -7.53 -9.82
N THR A 177 19.52 -8.78 -9.39
CA THR A 177 18.27 -9.49 -9.12
C THR A 177 17.80 -9.19 -7.71
N LEU A 178 16.64 -8.55 -7.58
CA LEU A 178 15.91 -8.46 -6.33
C LEU A 178 15.10 -9.75 -6.15
N GLU A 179 15.48 -10.54 -5.14
CA GLU A 179 14.76 -11.77 -4.81
C GLU A 179 13.34 -11.45 -4.32
N ARG A 180 12.37 -12.26 -4.79
CA ARG A 180 10.96 -12.10 -4.42
C ARG A 180 10.74 -12.22 -2.90
N SER A 181 11.36 -13.23 -2.26
CA SER A 181 11.30 -13.42 -0.81
C SER A 181 11.82 -12.22 -0.03
N HIS A 182 12.94 -11.66 -0.46
CA HIS A 182 13.51 -10.46 0.17
C HIS A 182 12.56 -9.26 0.05
N ALA A 183 12.02 -9.01 -1.14
CA ALA A 183 11.06 -7.91 -1.35
C ALA A 183 9.78 -8.10 -0.52
N LEU A 184 9.26 -9.32 -0.45
CA LEU A 184 8.06 -9.63 0.35
C LEU A 184 8.32 -9.41 1.85
N ASN A 185 9.48 -9.83 2.34
CA ASN A 185 9.86 -9.61 3.73
C ASN A 185 9.98 -8.11 4.05
N VAL A 186 10.74 -7.36 3.24
CA VAL A 186 11.01 -5.94 3.49
C VAL A 186 9.75 -5.08 3.37
N ILE A 187 8.90 -5.33 2.36
CA ILE A 187 7.77 -4.43 2.03
C ILE A 187 6.47 -4.87 2.74
N TRP A 188 6.26 -6.19 2.92
CA TRP A 188 5.02 -6.74 3.49
C TRP A 188 5.21 -7.48 4.81
N GLY A 189 6.45 -7.61 5.31
CA GLY A 189 6.75 -8.26 6.59
C GLY A 189 6.59 -9.79 6.57
N VAL A 190 6.58 -10.41 5.39
CA VAL A 190 6.39 -11.86 5.23
C VAL A 190 7.72 -12.57 5.35
N SER A 191 7.94 -13.28 6.45
CA SER A 191 9.26 -13.82 6.83
C SER A 191 9.62 -15.18 6.21
N GLU A 192 8.70 -15.93 5.60
CA GLU A 192 8.98 -17.18 4.86
C GLU A 192 7.73 -17.60 4.06
N PRO A 193 7.86 -18.23 2.90
CA PRO A 193 6.74 -18.84 2.20
C PRO A 193 6.36 -20.15 2.90
N THR A 194 5.87 -20.06 4.14
CA THR A 194 5.15 -21.19 4.72
C THR A 194 3.92 -21.41 3.87
N GLY A 195 3.73 -22.64 3.37
CA GLY A 195 2.68 -23.02 2.39
C GLY A 195 1.23 -22.79 2.85
N THR A 196 1.00 -21.76 3.64
CA THR A 196 -0.29 -21.24 4.04
C THR A 196 -0.84 -20.34 2.95
N HIS A 197 -2.12 -20.28 2.80
CA HIS A 197 -2.86 -19.50 1.79
C HIS A 197 -2.44 -18.01 1.68
N ASP A 198 -1.85 -17.48 2.74
CA ASP A 198 -1.43 -16.08 2.86
C ASP A 198 -0.19 -15.74 1.99
N SER A 199 0.76 -16.68 1.85
CA SER A 199 1.99 -16.47 1.07
C SER A 199 1.74 -16.34 -0.45
N THR A 200 0.80 -17.13 -0.99
CA THR A 200 0.42 -17.03 -2.41
C THR A 200 -0.30 -15.73 -2.74
N PHE A 201 -0.98 -15.18 -1.76
CA PHE A 201 -1.70 -13.94 -1.86
C PHE A 201 -0.75 -12.73 -1.96
N THR A 202 0.20 -12.63 -1.05
CA THR A 202 1.19 -11.57 -1.00
C THR A 202 2.11 -11.60 -2.24
N GLN A 203 2.40 -12.79 -2.78
CA GLN A 203 3.16 -12.94 -4.04
C GLN A 203 2.41 -12.35 -5.25
N ARG A 204 1.09 -12.57 -5.35
CA ARG A 204 0.26 -11.99 -6.42
C ARG A 204 0.13 -10.48 -6.29
N SER A 205 0.11 -9.97 -5.07
CA SER A 205 0.10 -8.53 -4.80
C SER A 205 1.34 -7.86 -5.37
N MET A 206 2.52 -8.42 -5.12
CA MET A 206 3.77 -7.91 -5.68
C MET A 206 3.75 -7.85 -7.21
N ASP A 207 3.18 -8.87 -7.89
CA ASP A 207 3.09 -8.91 -9.35
C ASP A 207 2.21 -7.77 -9.90
N VAL A 208 1.16 -7.38 -9.17
CA VAL A 208 0.32 -6.22 -9.53
C VAL A 208 1.11 -4.92 -9.43
N TYR A 209 1.88 -4.72 -8.35
CA TYR A 209 2.71 -3.53 -8.21
C TYR A 209 3.83 -3.47 -9.25
N VAL A 210 4.47 -4.59 -9.56
CA VAL A 210 5.43 -4.67 -10.67
C VAL A 210 4.79 -4.29 -12.00
N THR A 211 3.56 -4.75 -12.26
CA THR A 211 2.83 -4.41 -13.49
C THR A 211 2.51 -2.92 -13.56
N LYS A 212 2.13 -2.30 -12.43
CA LYS A 212 1.89 -0.86 -12.35
C LYS A 212 3.19 -0.07 -12.61
N LEU A 213 4.27 -0.43 -11.93
CA LEU A 213 5.56 0.24 -12.10
C LEU A 213 6.06 0.13 -13.55
N ARG A 214 5.89 -1.01 -14.22
CA ARG A 214 6.21 -1.15 -15.66
C ARG A 214 5.47 -0.13 -16.52
N ARG A 215 4.16 0.03 -16.29
CA ARG A 215 3.36 1.03 -17.01
C ARG A 215 3.79 2.47 -16.71
N MET A 216 4.26 2.73 -15.50
CA MET A 216 4.74 4.04 -15.11
C MET A 216 6.10 4.37 -15.73
N LEU A 217 6.92 3.36 -15.99
CA LEU A 217 8.26 3.47 -16.55
C LEU A 217 8.30 3.31 -18.08
N ASP A 218 7.16 3.18 -18.75
CA ASP A 218 7.05 2.91 -20.20
C ASP A 218 7.53 4.08 -21.10
N GLY A 219 7.71 5.28 -20.53
CA GLY A 219 8.17 6.47 -21.27
C GLY A 219 9.68 6.49 -21.58
N ASP A 220 10.50 5.58 -21.04
CA ASP A 220 11.91 5.42 -21.40
C ASP A 220 12.23 3.92 -21.63
N PRO A 221 12.39 3.47 -22.90
CA PRO A 221 12.64 2.06 -23.21
C PRO A 221 13.96 1.51 -22.67
N ARG A 222 14.84 2.36 -22.13
CA ARG A 222 16.10 1.94 -21.50
C ARG A 222 15.90 1.54 -20.04
N VAL A 223 14.71 1.80 -19.48
CA VAL A 223 14.36 1.49 -18.09
C VAL A 223 13.30 0.40 -18.10
N GLU A 224 13.64 -0.78 -17.61
CA GLU A 224 12.76 -1.94 -17.68
C GLU A 224 12.82 -2.78 -16.42
N ILE A 225 11.66 -3.24 -15.93
CA ILE A 225 11.61 -4.25 -14.86
C ILE A 225 11.43 -5.63 -15.50
N LYS A 226 12.50 -6.44 -15.53
CA LYS A 226 12.50 -7.81 -16.07
C LYS A 226 12.15 -8.84 -15.02
N ASN A 227 11.47 -9.90 -15.45
CA ASN A 227 11.33 -11.11 -14.63
C ASN A 227 12.63 -11.92 -14.69
N VAL A 228 13.10 -12.35 -13.52
CA VAL A 228 14.14 -13.37 -13.40
C VAL A 228 13.48 -14.65 -12.95
N HIS A 229 13.32 -15.60 -13.88
CA HIS A 229 12.53 -16.82 -13.67
C HIS A 229 12.95 -17.55 -12.39
N GLY A 230 11.98 -17.90 -11.55
CA GLY A 230 12.18 -18.62 -10.28
C GLY A 230 12.86 -17.81 -9.17
N LYS A 231 13.32 -16.57 -9.42
CA LYS A 231 14.07 -15.77 -8.43
C LYS A 231 13.36 -14.48 -8.03
N GLY A 232 12.93 -13.66 -8.99
CA GLY A 232 12.34 -12.37 -8.66
C GLY A 232 12.34 -11.39 -9.83
N TYR A 233 12.76 -10.15 -9.57
CA TYR A 233 12.73 -9.07 -10.55
C TYR A 233 14.08 -8.37 -10.64
N LYS A 234 14.32 -7.74 -11.79
CA LYS A 234 15.52 -6.94 -12.04
C LYS A 234 15.11 -5.63 -12.69
N LEU A 235 15.39 -4.51 -12.03
CA LEU A 235 15.31 -3.20 -12.66
C LEU A 235 16.57 -2.98 -13.51
N VAL A 236 16.39 -2.85 -14.81
CA VAL A 236 17.45 -2.51 -15.76
C VAL A 236 17.42 -1.01 -15.96
N ILE A 237 18.54 -0.35 -15.72
CA ILE A 237 18.74 1.09 -15.99
C ILE A 237 20.05 1.26 -16.76
N PRO A 238 20.21 2.34 -17.57
CA PRO A 238 21.48 2.66 -18.18
C PRO A 238 22.57 2.82 -17.11
N VAL A 239 23.75 2.27 -17.35
CA VAL A 239 24.94 2.56 -16.54
C VAL A 239 25.51 3.86 -17.11
N GLU A 240 25.59 4.90 -16.28
CA GLU A 240 26.32 6.12 -16.66
C GLU A 240 27.80 5.74 -16.78
N SER A 241 28.35 6.05 -17.95
CA SER A 241 29.76 5.81 -18.31
C SER A 241 30.62 6.91 -17.73
#